data_65429456f2c0fb9032f8a672a5fc11fc
#
_entry.id   65429456f2c0fb9032f8a672a5fc11fc
#
_cell.length_a   1.000
_cell.length_b   1.000
_cell.length_c   1.000
_cell.angle_alpha   90.00
_cell.angle_beta   90.00
_cell.angle_gamma   90.00
#
_symmetry.space_group_name_H-M   'P 1'
#
loop_
_entity.id
_entity.type
_entity.pdbx_description
1 polymer ?
#
loop_
_entity_poly.entity_id
_entity_poly.type
_entity_poly.pdbx_seq_one_letter_code
_entity_poly.pdbx_strand_id
1 'polypeptide(L)'
;LLGCATLLTHLAEPVLKKLPPVPGAGLSLWLFWAAYPAQQGWLRLWPGLRVNLPGWLYASRWTAVLGFPPAGFYSSDYFPLLPWLFLFWVGYYLWPLIRSWKPLTRKIPVFSALGRLCLPVYVVHQPVCYGLCMAARWLGLV
;
A
#
# COMPACT_ATOMS: atom_id res chain seq x y z
N LEU A 1 -2.41 -5.42 -5.32
CA LEU A 1 -2.32 -5.10 -3.89
C LEU A 1 -3.70 -4.91 -3.26
N LEU A 2 -4.51 -3.90 -3.70
CA LEU A 2 -5.80 -3.55 -3.07
C LEU A 2 -6.78 -4.73 -3.00
N GLY A 3 -6.97 -5.49 -4.09
CA GLY A 3 -7.86 -6.66 -4.10
C GLY A 3 -7.45 -7.72 -3.08
N CYS A 4 -6.15 -8.04 -2.98
CA CYS A 4 -5.65 -8.97 -1.97
C CYS A 4 -5.83 -8.42 -0.55
N ALA A 5 -5.58 -7.13 -0.34
CA ALA A 5 -5.77 -6.49 0.95
C ALA A 5 -7.24 -6.52 1.38
N THR A 6 -8.18 -6.28 0.46
CA THR A 6 -9.63 -6.38 0.73
C THR A 6 -10.04 -7.78 1.10
N LEU A 7 -9.60 -8.80 0.33
CA LEU A 7 -9.88 -10.21 0.63
C LEU A 7 -9.33 -10.62 2.00
N LEU A 8 -8.08 -10.30 2.27
CA LEU A 8 -7.45 -10.63 3.56
C LEU A 8 -8.13 -9.91 4.72
N THR A 9 -8.55 -8.66 4.51
CA THR A 9 -9.29 -7.92 5.53
C THR A 9 -10.65 -8.55 5.79
N HIS A 10 -11.34 -9.01 4.75
CA HIS A 10 -12.62 -9.71 4.90
C HIS A 10 -12.45 -11.04 5.67
N LEU A 11 -11.42 -11.82 5.34
CA LEU A 11 -11.10 -13.05 6.07
C LEU A 11 -10.69 -12.79 7.52
N ALA A 12 -9.95 -11.70 7.77
CA ALA A 12 -9.50 -11.30 9.11
C ALA A 12 -10.59 -10.55 9.91
N GLU A 13 -11.70 -10.18 9.29
CA GLU A 13 -12.77 -9.37 9.90
C GLU A 13 -13.25 -9.90 11.26
N PRO A 14 -13.48 -11.21 11.48
CA PRO A 14 -13.90 -11.73 12.79
C PRO A 14 -12.88 -11.47 13.90
N VAL A 15 -11.59 -11.33 13.56
CA VAL A 15 -10.51 -11.00 14.50
C VAL A 15 -10.42 -9.50 14.66
N LEU A 16 -10.46 -8.76 13.57
CA LEU A 16 -10.34 -7.30 13.56
C LEU A 16 -11.48 -6.63 14.34
N LYS A 17 -12.71 -7.17 14.25
CA LYS A 17 -13.87 -6.64 15.00
C LYS A 17 -13.77 -6.79 16.51
N LYS A 18 -12.91 -7.67 17.03
CA LYS A 18 -12.70 -7.82 18.49
C LYS A 18 -11.92 -6.65 19.10
N LEU A 19 -11.19 -5.91 18.29
CA LEU A 19 -10.40 -4.77 18.73
C LEU A 19 -11.21 -3.47 18.57
N PRO A 20 -11.27 -2.61 19.59
CA PRO A 20 -11.85 -1.27 19.47
C PRO A 20 -11.11 -0.45 18.41
N PRO A 21 -11.78 0.55 17.77
CA PRO A 21 -11.21 1.30 16.65
C PRO A 21 -9.88 1.99 16.96
N VAL A 22 -9.76 2.65 18.09
CA VAL A 22 -8.56 3.41 18.45
C VAL A 22 -7.35 2.51 18.69
N PRO A 23 -7.39 1.50 19.59
CA PRO A 23 -6.27 0.58 19.78
C PRO A 23 -6.01 -0.28 18.54
N GLY A 24 -7.05 -0.63 17.76
CA GLY A 24 -6.88 -1.34 16.50
C GLY A 24 -6.09 -0.54 15.46
N ALA A 25 -6.40 0.76 15.32
CA ALA A 25 -5.64 1.66 14.46
C ALA A 25 -4.18 1.82 14.95
N GLY A 26 -3.98 1.99 16.26
CA GLY A 26 -2.65 2.11 16.86
C GLY A 26 -1.79 0.85 16.66
N LEU A 27 -2.37 -0.33 16.89
CA LEU A 27 -1.69 -1.61 16.66
C LEU A 27 -1.34 -1.80 15.16
N SER A 28 -2.26 -1.49 14.27
CA SER A 28 -2.03 -1.59 12.83
C SER A 28 -0.92 -0.64 12.36
N LEU A 29 -0.88 0.58 12.89
CA LEU A 29 0.17 1.55 12.61
C LEU A 29 1.53 1.08 13.14
N TRP A 30 1.55 0.50 14.34
CA TRP A 30 2.76 -0.08 14.91
C TRP A 30 3.26 -1.26 14.08
N LEU A 31 2.37 -2.17 13.64
CA LEU A 31 2.71 -3.28 12.75
C LEU A 31 3.24 -2.79 11.40
N PHE A 32 2.66 -1.74 10.84
CA PHE A 32 3.18 -1.10 9.64
C PHE A 32 4.61 -0.62 9.84
N TRP A 33 4.86 0.12 10.91
CA TRP A 33 6.18 0.64 11.24
C TRP A 33 7.20 -0.47 11.52
N ALA A 34 6.79 -1.52 12.21
CA ALA A 34 7.61 -2.69 12.53
C ALA A 34 7.98 -3.50 11.28
N ALA A 35 7.02 -3.69 10.36
CA ALA A 35 7.20 -4.47 9.15
C ALA A 35 7.81 -3.68 7.98
N TYR A 36 7.88 -2.35 8.07
CA TYR A 36 8.39 -1.51 6.99
C TYR A 36 9.79 -1.91 6.48
N PRO A 37 10.78 -2.24 7.35
CA PRO A 37 12.09 -2.68 6.91
C PRO A 37 12.18 -4.18 6.52
N ALA A 38 11.07 -4.91 6.50
CA ALA A 38 11.05 -6.33 6.12
C ALA A 38 11.68 -6.60 4.75
N GLN A 39 11.55 -5.68 3.79
CA GLN A 39 12.18 -5.75 2.47
C GLN A 39 13.73 -5.75 2.55
N GLN A 40 14.29 -5.23 3.64
CA GLN A 40 15.74 -5.15 3.90
C GLN A 40 16.27 -6.34 4.71
N GLY A 41 15.43 -7.32 5.03
CA GLY A 41 15.85 -8.52 5.75
C GLY A 41 15.68 -8.48 7.26
N TRP A 42 15.02 -7.47 7.81
CA TRP A 42 14.84 -7.34 9.27
C TRP A 42 13.50 -6.71 9.63
N LEU A 43 13.04 -6.94 10.86
CA LEU A 43 11.88 -6.32 11.46
C LEU A 43 12.31 -5.39 12.59
N ARG A 44 11.56 -4.31 12.77
CA ARG A 44 11.75 -3.36 13.85
C ARG A 44 10.70 -3.60 14.93
N LEU A 45 11.06 -4.27 16.02
CA LEU A 45 10.14 -4.49 17.14
C LEU A 45 10.07 -3.30 18.08
N TRP A 46 11.22 -2.62 18.28
CA TRP A 46 11.35 -1.47 19.17
C TRP A 46 12.47 -0.54 18.65
N PRO A 47 12.50 0.76 19.02
CA PRO A 47 13.65 1.60 18.75
C PRO A 47 14.92 0.97 19.32
N GLY A 48 15.81 0.50 18.43
CA GLY A 48 17.05 -0.22 18.82
C GLY A 48 16.97 -1.75 18.76
N LEU A 49 15.78 -2.38 18.75
CA LEU A 49 15.66 -3.83 18.64
C LEU A 49 15.30 -4.24 17.21
N ARG A 50 16.26 -4.90 16.56
CA ARG A 50 16.10 -5.45 15.20
C ARG A 50 16.13 -6.97 15.26
N VAL A 51 15.19 -7.59 14.53
CA VAL A 51 15.14 -9.04 14.37
C VAL A 51 15.41 -9.34 12.90
N ASN A 52 16.52 -10.04 12.64
CA ASN A 52 16.85 -10.47 11.28
C ASN A 52 15.91 -11.59 10.85
N LEU A 53 15.41 -11.47 9.63
CA LEU A 53 14.55 -12.47 9.02
C LEU A 53 15.42 -13.57 8.38
N PRO A 54 14.98 -14.82 8.43
CA PRO A 54 15.72 -15.93 7.84
C PRO A 54 15.77 -15.81 6.31
N GLY A 55 16.95 -16.07 5.74
CA GLY A 55 17.23 -15.89 4.32
C GLY A 55 16.35 -16.72 3.37
N TRP A 56 15.77 -17.84 3.83
CA TRP A 56 14.87 -18.66 3.02
C TRP A 56 13.59 -17.91 2.59
N LEU A 57 13.17 -16.88 3.36
CA LEU A 57 12.03 -16.02 2.98
C LEU A 57 12.32 -15.23 1.69
N TYR A 58 13.57 -14.96 1.40
CA TYR A 58 14.02 -14.19 0.22
C TYR A 58 14.48 -15.09 -0.94
N ALA A 59 14.30 -16.40 -0.84
CA ALA A 59 14.73 -17.35 -1.85
C ALA A 59 13.74 -17.47 -3.03
N SER A 60 12.48 -17.12 -2.85
CA SER A 60 11.42 -17.33 -3.84
C SER A 60 10.89 -16.01 -4.40
N ARG A 61 10.51 -16.02 -5.69
CA ARG A 61 9.80 -14.90 -6.31
C ARG A 61 8.37 -14.72 -5.79
N TRP A 62 7.77 -15.79 -5.29
CA TRP A 62 6.41 -15.72 -4.71
C TRP A 62 6.37 -14.98 -3.40
N THR A 63 7.42 -15.06 -2.60
CA THR A 63 7.54 -14.32 -1.35
C THR A 63 7.72 -12.81 -1.56
N ALA A 64 8.14 -12.41 -2.77
CA ALA A 64 8.18 -11.00 -3.14
C ALA A 64 6.79 -10.35 -3.06
N VAL A 65 5.70 -11.05 -3.41
CA VAL A 65 4.33 -10.51 -3.29
C VAL A 65 4.01 -10.15 -1.83
N LEU A 66 4.51 -10.93 -0.89
CA LEU A 66 4.32 -10.70 0.54
C LEU A 66 5.18 -9.57 1.09
N GLY A 67 6.34 -9.29 0.49
CA GLY A 67 7.24 -8.26 0.97
C GLY A 67 8.68 -8.72 1.17
N PHE A 68 9.03 -9.91 0.68
CA PHE A 68 10.35 -10.53 0.81
C PHE A 68 10.97 -10.73 -0.59
N PRO A 69 11.45 -9.64 -1.24
CA PRO A 69 12.01 -9.73 -2.57
C PRO A 69 13.33 -10.48 -2.57
N PRO A 70 13.58 -11.40 -3.54
CA PRO A 70 14.87 -12.06 -3.68
C PRO A 70 15.97 -11.07 -4.08
N ALA A 71 17.23 -11.46 -3.84
CA ALA A 71 18.39 -10.66 -4.24
C ALA A 71 18.36 -10.39 -5.76
N GLY A 72 18.57 -9.11 -6.13
CA GLY A 72 18.49 -8.68 -7.53
C GLY A 72 17.08 -8.45 -8.07
N PHE A 73 16.04 -8.53 -7.23
CA PHE A 73 14.70 -8.14 -7.62
C PHE A 73 14.62 -6.61 -7.79
N TYR A 74 14.29 -6.17 -9.00
CA TYR A 74 14.08 -4.76 -9.31
C TYR A 74 12.68 -4.58 -9.94
N SER A 75 11.91 -3.66 -9.39
CA SER A 75 10.65 -3.22 -9.96
C SER A 75 10.39 -1.77 -9.51
N SER A 76 10.13 -0.88 -10.46
CA SER A 76 9.82 0.53 -10.18
C SER A 76 8.51 0.70 -9.43
N ASP A 77 7.55 -0.20 -9.62
CA ASP A 77 6.19 -0.14 -9.05
C ASP A 77 5.96 -1.26 -8.02
N TYR A 78 7.01 -1.59 -7.26
CA TYR A 78 6.91 -2.66 -6.28
C TYR A 78 6.21 -2.19 -5.00
N PHE A 79 4.98 -2.63 -4.84
CA PHE A 79 4.19 -2.45 -3.62
C PHE A 79 3.85 -3.83 -3.04
N PRO A 80 4.65 -4.35 -2.11
CA PRO A 80 4.39 -5.63 -1.46
C PRO A 80 3.15 -5.57 -0.58
N LEU A 81 2.60 -6.74 -0.28
CA LEU A 81 1.44 -6.81 0.61
C LEU A 81 1.79 -6.32 2.03
N LEU A 82 2.91 -6.78 2.57
CA LEU A 82 3.50 -6.26 3.80
C LEU A 82 4.54 -5.18 3.45
N PRO A 83 4.52 -4.02 4.06
CA PRO A 83 3.73 -3.57 5.22
C PRO A 83 2.38 -2.91 4.88
N TRP A 84 2.05 -2.72 3.61
CA TRP A 84 0.90 -1.92 3.16
C TRP A 84 -0.47 -2.45 3.61
N LEU A 85 -0.59 -3.76 3.87
CA LEU A 85 -1.81 -4.35 4.46
C LEU A 85 -2.13 -3.73 5.83
N PHE A 86 -1.11 -3.51 6.65
CA PHE A 86 -1.31 -2.90 7.97
C PHE A 86 -1.76 -1.44 7.86
N LEU A 87 -1.24 -0.71 6.88
CA LEU A 87 -1.72 0.65 6.60
C LEU A 87 -3.17 0.64 6.10
N PHE A 88 -3.56 -0.36 5.31
CA PHE A 88 -4.96 -0.57 4.91
C PHE A 88 -5.86 -0.79 6.14
N TRP A 89 -5.40 -1.58 7.13
CA TRP A 89 -6.13 -1.79 8.38
C TRP A 89 -6.22 -0.53 9.25
N VAL A 90 -5.24 0.35 9.21
CA VAL A 90 -5.38 1.69 9.83
C VAL A 90 -6.60 2.40 9.26
N GLY A 91 -6.76 2.42 7.94
CA GLY A 91 -7.93 2.99 7.26
C GLY A 91 -9.25 2.30 7.67
N TYR A 92 -9.25 0.96 7.78
CA TYR A 92 -10.39 0.19 8.25
C TYR A 92 -10.84 0.62 9.65
N TYR A 93 -9.92 0.77 10.60
CA TYR A 93 -10.22 1.19 11.97
C TYR A 93 -10.53 2.68 12.09
N LEU A 94 -9.96 3.53 11.25
CA LEU A 94 -10.26 4.97 11.24
C LEU A 94 -11.65 5.26 10.66
N TRP A 95 -12.17 4.44 9.75
CA TRP A 95 -13.44 4.68 9.08
C TRP A 95 -14.61 4.93 10.05
N PRO A 96 -14.87 4.10 11.09
CA PRO A 96 -15.93 4.36 12.05
C PRO A 96 -15.80 5.69 12.78
N LEU A 97 -14.57 6.18 13.00
CA LEU A 97 -14.29 7.42 13.70
C LEU A 97 -14.54 8.65 12.83
N ILE A 98 -14.20 8.56 11.54
CA ILE A 98 -14.27 9.70 10.62
C ILE A 98 -15.56 9.77 9.81
N ARG A 99 -16.30 8.66 9.67
CA ARG A 99 -17.53 8.59 8.85
C ARG A 99 -18.62 9.57 9.28
N SER A 100 -18.67 9.91 10.56
CA SER A 100 -19.63 10.88 11.12
C SER A 100 -19.15 12.33 11.02
N TRP A 101 -17.92 12.55 10.58
CA TRP A 101 -17.35 13.90 10.50
C TRP A 101 -17.93 14.64 9.30
N LYS A 102 -18.76 15.65 9.59
CA LYS A 102 -19.50 16.44 8.58
C LYS A 102 -18.66 16.95 7.39
N PRO A 103 -17.41 17.41 7.56
CA PRO A 103 -16.59 17.83 6.42
C PRO A 103 -16.33 16.73 5.39
N LEU A 104 -16.15 15.47 5.83
CA LEU A 104 -15.92 14.34 4.94
C LEU A 104 -17.18 13.85 4.22
N THR A 105 -18.34 14.05 4.82
CA THR A 105 -19.64 13.66 4.22
C THR A 105 -20.20 14.74 3.28
N ARG A 106 -19.62 15.94 3.27
CA ARG A 106 -20.03 17.04 2.41
C ARG A 106 -19.67 16.72 0.94
N LYS A 107 -20.66 16.64 0.10
CA LYS A 107 -20.45 16.48 -1.35
C LYS A 107 -19.82 17.74 -1.90
N ILE A 108 -18.55 17.67 -2.26
CA ILE A 108 -17.86 18.75 -2.97
C ILE A 108 -17.89 18.36 -4.47
N PRO A 109 -18.68 19.06 -5.32
CA PRO A 109 -18.91 18.64 -6.70
C PRO A 109 -17.62 18.57 -7.52
N VAL A 110 -16.64 19.44 -7.23
CA VAL A 110 -15.33 19.45 -7.90
C VAL A 110 -14.57 18.15 -7.64
N PHE A 111 -14.50 17.70 -6.38
CA PHE A 111 -13.82 16.44 -6.05
C PHE A 111 -14.53 15.21 -6.61
N SER A 112 -15.86 15.23 -6.66
CA SER A 112 -16.64 14.16 -7.29
C SER A 112 -16.41 14.08 -8.80
N ALA A 113 -16.26 15.21 -9.48
CA ALA A 113 -15.94 15.27 -10.90
C ALA A 113 -14.50 14.78 -11.17
N LEU A 114 -13.52 15.27 -10.39
CA LEU A 114 -12.15 14.82 -10.47
C LEU A 114 -12.01 13.30 -10.20
N GLY A 115 -12.72 12.78 -9.19
CA GLY A 115 -12.71 11.35 -8.89
C GLY A 115 -13.19 10.47 -10.04
N ARG A 116 -14.20 10.93 -10.80
CA ARG A 116 -14.66 10.22 -12.02
C ARG A 116 -13.64 10.25 -13.15
N LEU A 117 -12.84 11.30 -13.23
CA LEU A 117 -11.81 11.45 -14.25
C LEU A 117 -10.48 10.77 -13.87
N CYS A 118 -10.29 10.39 -12.60
CA CYS A 118 -9.04 9.75 -12.16
C CYS A 118 -8.72 8.49 -12.96
N LEU A 119 -9.70 7.61 -13.20
CA LEU A 119 -9.46 6.37 -13.95
C LEU A 119 -9.12 6.61 -15.42
N PRO A 120 -9.89 7.39 -16.19
CA PRO A 120 -9.51 7.77 -17.56
C PRO A 120 -8.15 8.42 -17.64
N VAL A 121 -7.85 9.39 -16.77
CA VAL A 121 -6.56 10.06 -16.72
C VAL A 121 -5.44 9.06 -16.44
N TYR A 122 -5.64 8.14 -15.48
CA TYR A 122 -4.68 7.10 -15.15
C TYR A 122 -4.39 6.16 -16.32
N VAL A 123 -5.40 5.79 -17.08
CA VAL A 123 -5.24 4.90 -18.25
C VAL A 123 -4.56 5.63 -19.43
N VAL A 124 -4.92 6.90 -19.65
CA VAL A 124 -4.44 7.68 -20.80
C VAL A 124 -3.05 8.26 -20.59
N HIS A 125 -2.67 8.59 -19.33
CA HIS A 125 -1.36 9.24 -19.10
C HIS A 125 -0.17 8.37 -19.54
N GLN A 126 -0.23 7.05 -19.35
CA GLN A 126 0.88 6.14 -19.73
C GLN A 126 1.14 6.15 -21.25
N PRO A 127 0.15 5.87 -22.14
CA PRO A 127 0.37 5.94 -23.57
C PRO A 127 0.72 7.35 -24.06
N VAL A 128 0.20 8.42 -23.43
CA VAL A 128 0.56 9.80 -23.77
C VAL A 128 2.02 10.09 -23.41
N CYS A 129 2.46 9.76 -22.20
CA CYS A 129 3.86 9.93 -21.79
C CYS A 129 4.80 9.12 -22.70
N TYR A 130 4.44 7.87 -23.00
CA TYR A 130 5.23 7.05 -23.90
C TYR A 130 5.31 7.65 -25.32
N GLY A 131 4.18 8.11 -25.85
CA GLY A 131 4.14 8.79 -27.16
C GLY A 131 4.97 10.06 -27.20
N LEU A 132 4.94 10.87 -26.14
CA LEU A 132 5.77 12.07 -26.01
C LEU A 132 7.27 11.73 -25.96
N CYS A 133 7.67 10.71 -25.20
CA CYS A 133 9.05 10.25 -25.15
C CYS A 133 9.54 9.75 -26.53
N MET A 134 8.69 8.99 -27.23
CA MET A 134 9.01 8.52 -28.59
C MET A 134 9.15 9.69 -29.58
N ALA A 135 8.25 10.66 -29.52
CA ALA A 135 8.32 11.86 -30.37
C ALA A 135 9.57 12.70 -30.06
N ALA A 136 9.90 12.91 -28.79
CA ALA A 136 11.10 13.61 -28.37
C ALA A 136 12.38 12.95 -28.88
N ARG A 137 12.43 11.60 -28.81
CA ARG A 137 13.54 10.81 -29.34
C ARG A 137 13.64 10.92 -30.87
N TRP A 138 12.52 10.91 -31.58
CA TRP A 138 12.49 11.04 -33.03
C TRP A 138 12.94 12.45 -33.48
N LEU A 139 12.65 13.48 -32.70
CA LEU A 139 13.09 14.87 -32.91
C LEU A 139 14.53 15.12 -32.49
N GLY A 140 15.23 14.12 -31.92
CA GLY A 140 16.62 14.27 -31.45
C GLY A 140 16.77 15.16 -30.22
N LEU A 141 15.70 15.34 -29.43
CA LEU A 141 15.72 16.16 -28.22
C LEU A 141 16.22 15.40 -26.99
N VAL A 142 16.23 14.05 -27.06
CA VAL A 142 16.70 13.11 -26.01
C VAL A 142 17.37 11.92 -26.65
#